data_837b1740a672b9ab7592c4b3134130ac
#
_entry.id   837b1740a672b9ab7592c4b3134130ac
#
_cell.length_a   1.000
_cell.length_b   1.000
_cell.length_c   1.000
_cell.angle_alpha   90.00
_cell.angle_beta   90.00
_cell.angle_gamma   90.00
#
_symmetry.space_group_name_H-M   'P 1'
#
loop_
_entity.id
_entity.type
_entity.pdbx_description
1 polymer ?
#
loop_
_entity_poly.entity_id
_entity_poly.type
_entity_poly.pdbx_seq_one_letter_code
_entity_poly.pdbx_strand_id
1 'polypeptide(L)'
;MSHIKRRDFINGTAAALASATVGGLPRFAHSAESQTYPPGLTGLRGSHPGSNTVAHQHAWGVGLSANHVRQTREHYDLVVVGAGLSGLAAAVFYRQQHGPDKTILILDNHDDFGGHAKRNEHVIDGKKLITYGGSQTLVEPRAADPVIRQLFRDVGVDLIRFDTAFDQDFYSRHGLGATTYFNAEHFGRNTVVQHPFCNYYNYIEGLPGARLSDEQAVAAAPLSAEGKAQLLRVLKGGLHQLGI
;
A
#
# COMPACT_ATOMS: atom_id res chain seq x y z
N MET A 1 -1.23 10.89 -26.38
CA MET A 1 -1.80 9.95 -25.39
C MET A 1 -1.56 8.55 -25.92
N SER A 2 -0.55 7.85 -25.42
CA SER A 2 -0.30 6.46 -25.81
C SER A 2 -1.30 5.58 -25.05
N HIS A 3 -2.22 4.98 -25.76
CA HIS A 3 -3.10 3.97 -25.20
C HIS A 3 -2.25 2.74 -24.87
N ILE A 4 -2.25 2.31 -23.60
CA ILE A 4 -1.71 1.01 -23.21
C ILE A 4 -2.49 -0.04 -23.99
N LYS A 5 -1.79 -0.78 -24.85
CA LYS A 5 -2.43 -1.86 -25.60
C LYS A 5 -2.74 -3.00 -24.60
N ARG A 6 -3.86 -3.68 -24.78
CA ARG A 6 -4.28 -4.85 -23.98
C ARG A 6 -3.15 -5.85 -23.75
N ARG A 7 -2.33 -6.02 -24.77
CA ARG A 7 -1.16 -6.90 -24.76
C ARG A 7 -0.11 -6.51 -23.73
N ASP A 8 0.07 -5.20 -23.49
CA ASP A 8 1.09 -4.68 -22.59
C ASP A 8 0.67 -4.87 -21.13
N PHE A 9 -0.64 -4.81 -20.86
CA PHE A 9 -1.19 -5.07 -19.54
C PHE A 9 -1.09 -6.57 -19.17
N ILE A 10 -1.48 -7.46 -20.09
CA ILE A 10 -1.40 -8.91 -19.91
C ILE A 10 0.06 -9.35 -19.73
N ASN A 11 0.99 -8.77 -20.50
CA ASN A 11 2.40 -9.08 -20.40
C ASN A 11 3.02 -8.53 -19.12
N GLY A 12 2.59 -7.37 -18.62
CA GLY A 12 3.05 -6.80 -17.35
C GLY A 12 2.63 -7.63 -16.14
N THR A 13 1.38 -8.08 -16.09
CA THR A 13 0.88 -8.96 -15.03
C THR A 13 1.46 -10.37 -15.14
N ALA A 14 1.64 -10.90 -16.35
CA ALA A 14 2.30 -12.19 -16.57
C ALA A 14 3.79 -12.16 -16.17
N ALA A 15 4.50 -11.06 -16.39
CA ALA A 15 5.90 -10.92 -15.98
C ALA A 15 6.04 -10.83 -14.45
N ALA A 16 5.13 -10.14 -13.76
CA ALA A 16 5.10 -10.10 -12.31
C ALA A 16 4.77 -11.47 -11.68
N LEU A 17 3.97 -12.29 -12.38
CA LEU A 17 3.58 -13.63 -11.95
C LEU A 17 4.60 -14.70 -12.38
N ALA A 18 5.27 -14.53 -13.54
CA ALA A 18 6.26 -15.50 -14.05
C ALA A 18 7.57 -15.50 -13.25
N SER A 19 7.89 -14.44 -12.51
CA SER A 19 9.03 -14.46 -11.59
C SER A 19 8.81 -15.32 -10.34
N ALA A 20 7.59 -15.77 -10.09
CA ALA A 20 7.21 -16.55 -8.90
C ALA A 20 7.20 -18.07 -9.10
N THR A 21 7.32 -18.58 -10.34
CA THR A 21 7.25 -20.01 -10.61
C THR A 21 8.62 -20.59 -11.01
N VAL A 22 9.39 -21.01 -10.03
CA VAL A 22 10.51 -21.95 -10.24
C VAL A 22 9.89 -23.34 -10.46
N GLY A 23 9.66 -23.67 -11.70
CA GLY A 23 9.18 -25.00 -12.07
C GLY A 23 8.40 -25.02 -13.38
N GLY A 24 9.10 -24.88 -14.52
CA GLY A 24 8.63 -25.46 -15.79
C GLY A 24 7.53 -24.74 -16.58
N LEU A 25 7.41 -23.43 -16.51
CA LEU A 25 6.60 -22.69 -17.47
C LEU A 25 7.46 -22.17 -18.64
N PRO A 26 6.91 -22.12 -19.88
CA PRO A 26 7.66 -21.68 -21.04
C PRO A 26 8.21 -20.27 -20.81
N ARG A 27 9.51 -20.10 -21.03
CA ARG A 27 10.18 -18.81 -21.10
C ARG A 27 9.50 -17.99 -22.19
N PHE A 28 8.68 -17.05 -21.79
CA PHE A 28 8.25 -16.00 -22.71
C PHE A 28 9.50 -15.21 -23.09
N ALA A 29 9.82 -15.24 -24.38
CA ALA A 29 10.95 -14.52 -24.92
C ALA A 29 10.81 -13.03 -24.52
N HIS A 30 11.81 -12.53 -23.82
CA HIS A 30 11.99 -11.10 -23.63
C HIS A 30 12.23 -10.52 -25.02
N SER A 31 11.22 -9.89 -25.61
CA SER A 31 11.46 -8.89 -26.61
C SER A 31 11.99 -7.66 -25.87
N ALA A 32 13.31 -7.55 -25.88
CA ALA A 32 14.03 -6.44 -25.29
C ALA A 32 13.89 -5.21 -26.17
N GLU A 33 12.74 -4.60 -26.17
CA GLU A 33 12.59 -3.18 -26.40
C GLU A 33 11.96 -2.65 -25.13
N SER A 34 12.65 -1.73 -24.46
CA SER A 34 12.21 -1.09 -23.22
C SER A 34 10.96 -0.27 -23.47
N GLN A 35 9.83 -0.94 -23.65
CA GLN A 35 8.55 -0.26 -23.50
C GLN A 35 8.50 0.15 -22.03
N THR A 36 8.44 1.43 -21.82
CA THR A 36 8.37 2.02 -20.51
C THR A 36 7.13 1.46 -19.82
N TYR A 37 7.34 0.50 -18.94
CA TYR A 37 6.31 -0.08 -18.09
C TYR A 37 5.72 1.06 -17.22
N PRO A 38 4.39 1.12 -16.98
CA PRO A 38 3.80 2.23 -16.24
C PRO A 38 4.51 2.61 -14.94
N PRO A 39 4.95 1.69 -14.06
CA PRO A 39 5.75 2.03 -12.90
C PRO A 39 7.11 2.66 -13.20
N GLY A 40 7.62 2.53 -14.42
CA GLY A 40 8.84 3.22 -14.86
C GLY A 40 8.58 4.67 -15.28
N LEU A 41 7.35 5.14 -15.31
CA LEU A 41 7.00 6.54 -15.52
C LEU A 41 7.26 7.32 -14.24
N THR A 42 7.92 8.48 -14.37
CA THR A 42 8.27 9.33 -13.24
C THR A 42 7.08 10.14 -12.72
N GLY A 43 7.11 10.48 -11.44
CA GLY A 43 6.15 11.34 -10.78
C GLY A 43 5.03 10.59 -10.06
N LEU A 44 4.07 11.36 -9.57
CA LEU A 44 2.90 10.83 -8.88
C LEU A 44 1.92 10.25 -9.90
N ARG A 45 1.46 9.02 -9.65
CA ARG A 45 0.54 8.28 -10.50
C ARG A 45 -0.80 8.09 -9.81
N GLY A 46 -1.86 7.94 -10.59
CA GLY A 46 -3.19 7.60 -10.08
C GLY A 46 -4.16 8.78 -9.93
N SER A 47 -3.70 9.99 -9.67
CA SER A 47 -4.50 11.21 -9.64
C SER A 47 -4.09 12.13 -10.79
N HIS A 48 -4.39 11.73 -12.01
CA HIS A 48 -4.15 12.54 -13.21
C HIS A 48 -5.44 13.28 -13.62
N PRO A 49 -5.36 14.37 -14.39
CA PRO A 49 -6.54 15.05 -14.91
C PRO A 49 -7.49 14.08 -15.62
N GLY A 50 -8.75 14.11 -15.23
CA GLY A 50 -9.78 13.25 -15.80
C GLY A 50 -9.92 11.85 -15.16
N SER A 51 -9.04 11.45 -14.25
CA SER A 51 -9.09 10.12 -13.63
C SER A 51 -10.41 9.81 -12.91
N ASN A 52 -11.05 10.83 -12.34
CA ASN A 52 -12.31 10.68 -11.60
C ASN A 52 -13.55 11.22 -12.36
N THR A 53 -13.36 11.76 -13.57
CA THR A 53 -14.43 12.49 -14.27
C THR A 53 -15.64 11.62 -14.55
N VAL A 54 -15.44 10.42 -15.10
CA VAL A 54 -16.54 9.50 -15.44
C VAL A 54 -17.23 8.98 -14.17
N ALA A 55 -16.46 8.66 -13.13
CA ALA A 55 -17.02 8.22 -11.85
C ALA A 55 -17.90 9.29 -11.22
N HIS A 56 -17.45 10.55 -11.24
CA HIS A 56 -18.24 11.67 -10.72
C HIS A 56 -19.49 11.94 -11.55
N GLN A 57 -19.39 11.89 -12.88
CA GLN A 57 -20.55 12.05 -13.76
C GLN A 57 -21.63 11.01 -13.44
N HIS A 58 -21.23 9.75 -13.27
CA HIS A 58 -22.15 8.68 -12.86
C HIS A 58 -22.75 8.91 -11.48
N ALA A 59 -21.94 9.29 -10.50
CA ALA A 59 -22.40 9.59 -9.14
C ALA A 59 -23.43 10.74 -9.12
N TRP A 60 -23.32 11.68 -10.05
CA TRP A 60 -24.25 12.81 -10.17
C TRP A 60 -25.44 12.54 -11.11
N GLY A 61 -25.65 11.28 -11.52
CA GLY A 61 -26.79 10.86 -12.33
C GLY A 61 -26.65 11.13 -13.83
N VAL A 62 -25.45 11.50 -14.29
CA VAL A 62 -25.20 11.60 -15.73
C VAL A 62 -25.05 10.21 -16.31
N GLY A 63 -26.07 9.73 -17.02
CA GLY A 63 -26.06 8.42 -17.66
C GLY A 63 -25.08 8.34 -18.84
N LEU A 64 -24.58 7.11 -19.11
CA LEU A 64 -23.85 6.85 -20.35
C LEU A 64 -24.84 6.89 -21.53
N SER A 65 -24.50 7.64 -22.56
CA SER A 65 -25.23 7.57 -23.82
C SER A 65 -25.01 6.20 -24.48
N ALA A 66 -26.09 5.53 -24.85
CA ALA A 66 -26.02 4.26 -25.57
C ALA A 66 -25.17 4.33 -26.86
N ASN A 67 -25.06 5.53 -27.45
CA ASN A 67 -24.26 5.78 -28.64
C ASN A 67 -22.75 5.64 -28.40
N HIS A 68 -22.29 5.63 -27.19
CA HIS A 68 -20.88 5.43 -26.80
C HIS A 68 -20.54 3.98 -26.47
N VAL A 69 -21.55 3.10 -26.41
CA VAL A 69 -21.34 1.68 -26.15
C VAL A 69 -20.93 0.99 -27.45
N ARG A 70 -19.75 0.40 -27.43
CA ARG A 70 -19.28 -0.46 -28.52
C ARG A 70 -19.35 -1.90 -28.09
N GLN A 71 -20.09 -2.70 -28.86
CA GLN A 71 -20.06 -4.14 -28.70
C GLN A 71 -18.76 -4.68 -29.29
N THR A 72 -17.87 -5.21 -28.44
CA THR A 72 -16.69 -5.96 -28.89
C THR A 72 -17.11 -7.40 -29.16
N ARG A 73 -16.50 -8.06 -30.14
CA ARG A 73 -16.71 -9.49 -30.40
C ARG A 73 -15.75 -10.37 -29.57
N GLU A 74 -15.20 -9.81 -28.52
CA GLU A 74 -14.22 -10.49 -27.68
C GLU A 74 -14.92 -11.19 -26.52
N HIS A 75 -14.45 -12.37 -26.21
CA HIS A 75 -14.96 -13.20 -25.12
C HIS A 75 -13.85 -13.46 -24.12
N TYR A 76 -14.18 -13.38 -22.85
CA TYR A 76 -13.27 -13.62 -21.76
C TYR A 76 -13.92 -14.55 -20.75
N ASP A 77 -13.14 -15.46 -20.13
CA ASP A 77 -13.61 -16.33 -19.06
C ASP A 77 -13.91 -15.53 -17.79
N LEU A 78 -13.16 -14.44 -17.57
CA LEU A 78 -13.35 -13.55 -16.44
C LEU A 78 -13.09 -12.09 -16.85
N VAL A 79 -13.96 -11.18 -16.41
CA VAL A 79 -13.71 -9.73 -16.47
C VAL A 79 -13.60 -9.19 -15.05
N VAL A 80 -12.47 -8.55 -14.76
CA VAL A 80 -12.20 -7.90 -13.47
C VAL A 80 -12.24 -6.39 -13.68
N VAL A 81 -13.02 -5.71 -12.87
CA VAL A 81 -13.09 -4.24 -12.88
C VAL A 81 -12.30 -3.71 -11.68
N GLY A 82 -11.23 -3.00 -11.98
CA GLY A 82 -10.25 -2.50 -11.02
C GLY A 82 -8.98 -3.35 -10.98
N ALA A 83 -7.84 -2.72 -11.23
CA ALA A 83 -6.50 -3.34 -11.21
C ALA A 83 -5.74 -3.06 -9.91
N GLY A 84 -6.44 -2.88 -8.81
CA GLY A 84 -5.86 -2.85 -7.46
C GLY A 84 -5.48 -4.24 -6.97
N LEU A 85 -4.97 -4.35 -5.74
CA LEU A 85 -4.54 -5.63 -5.16
C LEU A 85 -5.64 -6.70 -5.21
N SER A 86 -6.88 -6.35 -4.89
CA SER A 86 -8.01 -7.30 -4.90
C SER A 86 -8.32 -7.81 -6.30
N GLY A 87 -8.33 -6.94 -7.31
CA GLY A 87 -8.59 -7.35 -8.69
C GLY A 87 -7.49 -8.21 -9.27
N LEU A 88 -6.22 -7.86 -8.99
CA LEU A 88 -5.07 -8.66 -9.40
C LEU A 88 -5.07 -10.03 -8.72
N ALA A 89 -5.35 -10.08 -7.40
CA ALA A 89 -5.46 -11.33 -6.66
C ALA A 89 -6.60 -12.21 -7.17
N ALA A 90 -7.77 -11.61 -7.49
CA ALA A 90 -8.89 -12.36 -8.07
C ALA A 90 -8.51 -13.03 -9.39
N ALA A 91 -7.77 -12.33 -10.26
CA ALA A 91 -7.28 -12.90 -11.51
C ALA A 91 -6.30 -14.07 -11.28
N VAL A 92 -5.40 -13.94 -10.30
CA VAL A 92 -4.46 -15.00 -9.91
C VAL A 92 -5.21 -16.24 -9.40
N PHE A 93 -6.08 -16.07 -8.42
CA PHE A 93 -6.83 -17.17 -7.83
C PHE A 93 -7.76 -17.84 -8.84
N TYR A 94 -8.37 -17.08 -9.74
CA TYR A 94 -9.17 -17.65 -10.81
C TYR A 94 -8.35 -18.59 -11.71
N ARG A 95 -7.14 -18.18 -12.11
CA ARG A 95 -6.25 -19.04 -12.90
C ARG A 95 -5.76 -20.25 -12.13
N GLN A 96 -5.45 -20.11 -10.85
CA GLN A 96 -5.07 -21.23 -10.00
C GLN A 96 -6.19 -22.28 -9.89
N GLN A 97 -7.43 -21.83 -9.83
CA GLN A 97 -8.60 -22.69 -9.69
C GLN A 97 -9.06 -23.30 -11.03
N HIS A 98 -9.00 -22.54 -12.13
CA HIS A 98 -9.62 -22.91 -13.39
C HIS A 98 -8.64 -23.24 -14.52
N GLY A 99 -7.34 -23.07 -14.28
CA GLY A 99 -6.26 -23.39 -15.22
C GLY A 99 -5.63 -22.16 -15.87
N PRO A 100 -4.38 -22.32 -16.37
CA PRO A 100 -3.57 -21.22 -16.92
C PRO A 100 -4.10 -20.68 -18.26
N ASP A 101 -4.87 -21.47 -19.00
CA ASP A 101 -5.36 -21.11 -20.35
C ASP A 101 -6.57 -20.18 -20.30
N LYS A 102 -7.07 -19.89 -19.12
CA LYS A 102 -8.22 -18.98 -18.96
C LYS A 102 -7.89 -17.56 -19.38
N THR A 103 -8.77 -17.02 -20.19
CA THR A 103 -8.68 -15.64 -20.68
C THR A 103 -9.27 -14.66 -19.67
N ILE A 104 -8.48 -13.69 -19.24
CA ILE A 104 -8.90 -12.70 -18.25
C ILE A 104 -8.71 -11.29 -18.81
N LEU A 105 -9.75 -10.48 -18.72
CA LEU A 105 -9.68 -9.06 -18.98
C LEU A 105 -9.71 -8.31 -17.64
N ILE A 106 -8.71 -7.46 -17.41
CA ILE A 106 -8.72 -6.55 -16.27
C ILE A 106 -8.86 -5.12 -16.80
N LEU A 107 -9.84 -4.40 -16.29
CA LEU A 107 -10.14 -3.02 -16.67
C LEU A 107 -9.80 -2.11 -15.49
N ASP A 108 -9.13 -0.99 -15.78
CA ASP A 108 -8.90 0.06 -14.80
C ASP A 108 -9.11 1.44 -15.42
N ASN A 109 -9.55 2.39 -14.60
CA ASN A 109 -9.76 3.78 -15.03
C ASN A 109 -8.46 4.59 -15.05
N HIS A 110 -7.42 4.08 -14.41
CA HIS A 110 -6.11 4.72 -14.36
C HIS A 110 -5.19 4.21 -15.47
N ASP A 111 -4.10 4.91 -15.68
CA ASP A 111 -3.07 4.59 -16.67
C ASP A 111 -2.03 3.59 -16.18
N ASP A 112 -2.22 3.05 -14.97
CA ASP A 112 -1.35 2.08 -14.32
C ASP A 112 -2.16 1.18 -13.39
N PHE A 113 -1.64 0.01 -13.07
CA PHE A 113 -2.22 -0.92 -12.10
C PHE A 113 -1.67 -0.69 -10.69
N GLY A 114 -2.21 -1.39 -9.70
CA GLY A 114 -1.81 -1.35 -8.31
C GLY A 114 -2.81 -0.62 -7.41
N GLY A 115 -3.69 0.21 -7.96
CA GLY A 115 -4.70 0.92 -7.19
C GLY A 115 -4.06 1.79 -6.10
N HIS A 116 -4.48 1.61 -4.84
CA HIS A 116 -3.94 2.32 -3.69
C HIS A 116 -2.47 1.97 -3.38
N ALA A 117 -2.02 0.77 -3.76
CA ALA A 117 -0.64 0.30 -3.58
C ALA A 117 0.29 0.61 -4.76
N LYS A 118 -0.09 1.55 -5.62
CA LYS A 118 0.69 1.93 -6.79
C LYS A 118 2.07 2.44 -6.41
N ARG A 119 3.09 1.96 -7.11
CA ARG A 119 4.47 2.41 -6.95
C ARG A 119 4.68 3.72 -7.69
N ASN A 120 5.28 4.70 -7.04
CA ASN A 120 5.74 5.93 -7.67
C ASN A 120 7.26 5.90 -7.86
N GLU A 121 7.73 6.34 -9.02
CA GLU A 121 9.15 6.46 -9.31
C GLU A 121 9.50 7.91 -9.64
N HIS A 122 10.59 8.39 -9.09
CA HIS A 122 11.12 9.73 -9.33
C HIS A 122 12.59 9.62 -9.73
N VAL A 123 13.04 10.48 -10.62
CA VAL A 123 14.45 10.60 -10.97
C VAL A 123 14.93 11.97 -10.51
N ILE A 124 15.88 11.98 -9.56
CA ILE A 124 16.49 13.19 -9.02
C ILE A 124 18.00 13.04 -9.17
N ASP A 125 18.62 13.97 -9.87
CA ASP A 125 20.07 13.96 -10.16
C ASP A 125 20.55 12.61 -10.74
N GLY A 126 19.76 12.04 -11.65
CA GLY A 126 20.07 10.76 -12.28
C GLY A 126 19.85 9.52 -11.38
N LYS A 127 19.43 9.70 -10.14
CA LYS A 127 19.13 8.61 -9.22
C LYS A 127 17.63 8.31 -9.21
N LYS A 128 17.30 7.03 -9.41
CA LYS A 128 15.93 6.56 -9.28
C LYS A 128 15.58 6.41 -7.80
N LEU A 129 14.52 7.11 -7.38
CA LEU A 129 13.90 6.99 -6.07
C LEU A 129 12.53 6.34 -6.25
N ILE A 130 12.25 5.32 -5.44
CA ILE A 130 10.98 4.64 -5.41
C ILE A 130 10.24 5.06 -4.16
N THR A 131 9.00 5.48 -4.33
CA THR A 131 8.11 5.81 -3.23
C THR A 131 6.84 4.98 -3.33
N TYR A 132 6.18 4.78 -2.21
CA TYR A 132 4.88 4.14 -2.18
C TYR A 132 3.78 5.12 -2.62
N GLY A 133 2.62 4.58 -3.02
CA GLY A 133 1.41 5.34 -3.29
C GLY A 133 0.64 5.64 -2.01
N GLY A 134 -0.60 5.17 -1.92
CA GLY A 134 -1.41 5.30 -0.70
C GLY A 134 -1.10 4.24 0.36
N SER A 135 -0.69 3.03 -0.05
CA SER A 135 -0.31 1.95 0.87
C SER A 135 1.12 2.13 1.33
N GLN A 136 1.31 2.18 2.64
CA GLN A 136 2.62 2.39 3.25
C GLN A 136 3.15 1.12 3.92
N THR A 137 2.32 0.38 4.60
CA THR A 137 2.76 -0.65 5.54
C THR A 137 2.05 -1.98 5.31
N LEU A 138 2.80 -3.05 5.37
CA LEU A 138 2.31 -4.42 5.55
C LEU A 138 2.42 -4.76 7.04
N VAL A 139 1.29 -4.70 7.76
CA VAL A 139 1.28 -5.00 9.20
C VAL A 139 1.37 -6.50 9.40
N GLU A 140 2.36 -6.94 10.15
CA GLU A 140 2.59 -8.34 10.56
C GLU A 140 2.38 -9.38 9.43
N PRO A 141 3.08 -9.24 8.29
CA PRO A 141 2.82 -10.10 7.13
C PRO A 141 3.06 -11.59 7.41
N ARG A 142 3.87 -11.93 8.44
CA ARG A 142 4.09 -13.32 8.87
C ARG A 142 2.89 -13.92 9.60
N ALA A 143 2.07 -13.08 10.26
CA ALA A 143 0.84 -13.49 10.93
C ALA A 143 -0.38 -13.49 10.00
N ALA A 144 -0.23 -13.08 8.75
CA ALA A 144 -1.31 -13.09 7.76
C ALA A 144 -1.88 -14.50 7.55
N ASP A 145 -3.12 -14.55 7.07
CA ASP A 145 -3.81 -15.79 6.70
C ASP A 145 -2.94 -16.67 5.77
N PRO A 146 -2.97 -18.00 5.89
CA PRO A 146 -2.20 -18.90 5.04
C PRO A 146 -2.35 -18.65 3.53
N VAL A 147 -3.55 -18.26 3.07
CA VAL A 147 -3.80 -17.93 1.65
C VAL A 147 -3.00 -16.68 1.26
N ILE A 148 -2.95 -15.67 2.10
CA ILE A 148 -2.17 -14.45 1.84
C ILE A 148 -0.67 -14.74 1.89
N ARG A 149 -0.21 -15.55 2.83
CA ARG A 149 1.21 -15.95 2.89
C ARG A 149 1.61 -16.79 1.67
N GLN A 150 0.69 -17.61 1.14
CA GLN A 150 0.93 -18.33 -0.10
C GLN A 150 1.04 -17.35 -1.28
N LEU A 151 0.12 -16.38 -1.37
CA LEU A 151 0.19 -15.35 -2.40
C LEU A 151 1.53 -14.57 -2.34
N PHE A 152 2.03 -14.23 -1.16
CA PHE A 152 3.34 -13.59 -1.02
C PHE A 152 4.45 -14.45 -1.63
N ARG A 153 4.46 -15.75 -1.38
CA ARG A 153 5.43 -16.66 -2.00
C ARG A 153 5.28 -16.71 -3.51
N ASP A 154 4.05 -16.82 -4.00
CA ASP A 154 3.75 -16.95 -5.43
C ASP A 154 4.19 -15.69 -6.21
N VAL A 155 4.09 -14.51 -5.61
CA VAL A 155 4.55 -13.26 -6.23
C VAL A 155 6.00 -12.89 -5.88
N GLY A 156 6.72 -13.76 -5.18
CA GLY A 156 8.15 -13.59 -4.89
C GLY A 156 8.46 -12.57 -3.77
N VAL A 157 7.50 -12.32 -2.88
CA VAL A 157 7.76 -11.50 -1.68
C VAL A 157 8.52 -12.34 -0.65
N ASP A 158 9.77 -11.98 -0.44
CA ASP A 158 10.62 -12.56 0.60
C ASP A 158 10.43 -11.81 1.92
N LEU A 159 9.69 -12.41 2.85
CA LEU A 159 9.39 -11.80 4.14
C LEU A 159 10.62 -11.67 5.06
N ILE A 160 11.69 -12.44 4.81
CA ILE A 160 12.94 -12.35 5.59
C ILE A 160 13.64 -11.01 5.30
N ARG A 161 13.52 -10.51 4.07
CA ARG A 161 14.11 -9.22 3.72
C ARG A 161 13.55 -8.05 4.50
N PHE A 162 12.34 -8.15 5.05
CA PHE A 162 11.77 -7.09 5.91
C PHE A 162 12.59 -6.89 7.19
N ASP A 163 13.38 -7.89 7.61
CA ASP A 163 14.23 -7.76 8.80
C ASP A 163 15.54 -7.02 8.52
N THR A 164 15.98 -6.95 7.26
CA THR A 164 17.32 -6.47 6.89
C THR A 164 17.36 -5.45 5.76
N ALA A 165 16.23 -5.19 5.09
CA ALA A 165 16.19 -4.34 3.89
C ALA A 165 16.27 -2.85 4.18
N PHE A 166 16.10 -2.44 5.43
CA PHE A 166 16.16 -1.04 5.84
C PHE A 166 17.20 -0.84 6.95
N ASP A 167 17.54 0.41 7.18
CA ASP A 167 18.53 0.82 8.17
C ASP A 167 17.94 0.73 9.58
N GLN A 168 18.22 -0.38 10.27
CA GLN A 168 17.73 -0.66 11.63
C GLN A 168 18.21 0.37 12.66
N ASP A 169 19.37 0.98 12.43
CA ASP A 169 20.00 1.91 13.36
C ASP A 169 19.73 3.39 13.02
N PHE A 170 18.91 3.66 12.01
CA PHE A 170 18.65 5.03 11.59
C PHE A 170 18.23 5.93 12.74
N TYR A 171 17.21 5.53 13.46
CA TYR A 171 16.64 6.34 14.55
C TYR A 171 17.61 6.49 15.72
N SER A 172 18.24 5.41 16.15
CA SER A 172 19.19 5.42 17.27
C SER A 172 20.42 6.26 16.93
N ARG A 173 20.96 6.13 15.73
CA ARG A 173 22.14 6.88 15.27
C ARG A 173 21.88 8.38 15.18
N HIS A 174 20.63 8.79 14.91
CA HIS A 174 20.23 10.21 14.88
C HIS A 174 19.63 10.70 16.19
N GLY A 175 19.65 9.90 17.25
CA GLY A 175 19.10 10.28 18.55
C GLY A 175 17.58 10.46 18.56
N LEU A 176 16.89 9.91 17.53
CA LEU A 176 15.45 9.99 17.40
C LEU A 176 14.74 8.96 18.27
N GLY A 177 13.51 9.23 18.64
CA GLY A 177 12.68 8.33 19.41
C GLY A 177 11.23 8.75 19.37
N ALA A 178 10.34 7.86 19.83
CA ALA A 178 8.92 8.13 19.88
C ALA A 178 8.59 9.25 20.87
N THR A 179 7.91 10.29 20.40
CA THR A 179 7.52 11.46 21.21
C THR A 179 6.11 11.91 20.90
N THR A 180 5.50 12.63 21.85
CA THR A 180 4.26 13.36 21.63
C THR A 180 4.50 14.85 21.83
N TYR A 181 4.04 15.65 20.85
CA TYR A 181 4.08 17.10 20.90
C TYR A 181 2.70 17.65 21.27
N PHE A 182 2.67 18.41 22.34
CA PHE A 182 1.51 19.19 22.79
C PHE A 182 1.71 20.65 22.36
N ASN A 183 0.80 21.19 21.57
CA ASN A 183 0.90 22.57 21.09
C ASN A 183 0.34 23.58 22.10
N ALA A 184 0.82 24.83 22.03
CA ALA A 184 0.38 25.89 22.94
C ALA A 184 -1.09 26.27 22.74
N GLU A 185 -1.61 26.15 21.54
CA GLU A 185 -2.99 26.52 21.21
C GLU A 185 -4.02 25.72 22.01
N HIS A 186 -3.81 24.39 22.11
CA HIS A 186 -4.74 23.49 22.80
C HIS A 186 -4.36 23.20 24.25
N PHE A 187 -3.07 23.26 24.56
CA PHE A 187 -2.54 22.83 25.87
C PHE A 187 -1.89 23.97 26.68
N GLY A 188 -2.02 25.23 26.21
CA GLY A 188 -1.52 26.40 26.88
C GLY A 188 0.00 26.60 26.79
N ARG A 189 0.77 25.58 26.41
CA ARG A 189 2.22 25.66 26.21
C ARG A 189 2.70 24.59 25.23
N ASN A 190 3.78 24.88 24.51
CA ASN A 190 4.47 23.89 23.70
C ASN A 190 5.28 22.96 24.59
N THR A 191 5.03 21.66 24.51
CA THR A 191 5.71 20.64 25.32
C THR A 191 5.97 19.40 24.47
N VAL A 192 7.20 18.88 24.54
CA VAL A 192 7.54 17.56 23.97
C VAL A 192 7.70 16.58 25.10
N VAL A 193 6.96 15.48 25.06
CA VAL A 193 7.06 14.36 25.99
C VAL A 193 7.65 13.18 25.25
N GLN A 194 8.76 12.62 25.77
CA GLN A 194 9.46 11.48 25.14
C GLN A 194 8.72 10.16 25.37
N HIS A 195 7.48 10.14 24.92
CA HIS A 195 6.56 9.00 25.01
C HIS A 195 5.47 9.15 23.93
N PRO A 196 5.12 8.10 23.19
CA PRO A 196 4.11 8.18 22.12
C PRO A 196 2.66 8.13 22.61
N PHE A 197 2.41 7.75 23.86
CA PHE A 197 1.09 7.49 24.45
C PHE A 197 0.23 6.49 23.67
N CYS A 198 0.84 5.67 22.83
CA CYS A 198 0.19 4.61 22.08
C CYS A 198 1.19 3.50 21.77
N ASN A 199 0.69 2.34 21.36
CA ASN A 199 1.55 1.21 21.00
C ASN A 199 1.87 1.16 19.49
N TYR A 200 1.38 2.11 18.70
CA TYR A 200 1.58 2.12 17.26
C TYR A 200 3.06 2.21 16.86
N TYR A 201 3.88 2.84 17.66
CA TYR A 201 5.33 2.93 17.44
C TYR A 201 6.04 1.57 17.40
N ASN A 202 5.46 0.54 18.02
CA ASN A 202 6.01 -0.82 18.01
C ASN A 202 6.05 -1.42 16.59
N TYR A 203 5.26 -0.87 15.66
CA TYR A 203 5.26 -1.28 14.25
C TYR A 203 6.30 -0.53 13.40
N ILE A 204 7.01 0.43 13.98
CA ILE A 204 8.09 1.17 13.32
C ILE A 204 9.39 0.50 13.71
N GLU A 205 9.86 -0.37 12.86
CA GLU A 205 11.09 -1.11 13.10
C GLU A 205 12.30 -0.18 13.26
N GLY A 206 13.18 -0.51 14.20
CA GLY A 206 14.35 0.29 14.55
C GLY A 206 14.04 1.57 15.34
N LEU A 207 12.78 1.91 15.59
CA LEU A 207 12.45 3.05 16.43
C LEU A 207 12.67 2.68 17.90
N PRO A 208 13.52 3.42 18.63
CA PRO A 208 13.70 3.20 20.07
C PRO A 208 12.37 3.38 20.82
N GLY A 209 12.12 2.51 21.78
CA GLY A 209 10.93 2.58 22.64
C GLY A 209 10.83 3.89 23.42
N ALA A 210 9.75 4.03 24.15
CA ALA A 210 9.53 5.18 25.03
C ALA A 210 10.68 5.33 26.03
N ARG A 211 11.18 6.55 26.20
CA ARG A 211 12.24 6.85 27.17
C ARG A 211 11.72 7.06 28.59
N LEU A 212 10.44 7.36 28.72
CA LEU A 212 9.75 7.58 29.98
C LEU A 212 8.79 6.41 30.25
N SER A 213 8.55 6.10 31.52
CA SER A 213 7.42 5.23 31.87
C SER A 213 6.09 5.97 31.61
N ASP A 214 4.98 5.22 31.56
CA ASP A 214 3.64 5.79 31.40
C ASP A 214 3.36 6.86 32.46
N GLU A 215 3.71 6.57 33.71
CA GLU A 215 3.51 7.49 34.84
C GLU A 215 4.34 8.78 34.69
N GLN A 216 5.60 8.64 34.32
CA GLN A 216 6.49 9.78 34.10
C GLN A 216 6.02 10.64 32.94
N ALA A 217 5.62 10.00 31.86
CA ALA A 217 5.12 10.68 30.65
C ALA A 217 3.81 11.42 30.92
N VAL A 218 2.86 10.77 31.59
CA VAL A 218 1.58 11.39 31.97
C VAL A 218 1.81 12.54 32.95
N ALA A 219 2.73 12.42 33.92
CA ALA A 219 3.08 13.52 34.80
C ALA A 219 3.64 14.73 34.05
N ALA A 220 4.46 14.51 33.01
CA ALA A 220 5.06 15.57 32.19
C ALA A 220 4.08 16.20 31.20
N ALA A 221 2.99 15.53 30.85
CA ALA A 221 2.01 16.03 29.89
C ALA A 221 1.28 17.28 30.42
N PRO A 222 1.02 18.31 29.60
CA PRO A 222 0.32 19.53 29.98
C PRO A 222 -1.21 19.32 30.04
N LEU A 223 -1.65 18.35 30.82
CA LEU A 223 -3.04 17.96 31.01
C LEU A 223 -3.52 18.36 32.42
N SER A 224 -4.84 18.51 32.58
CA SER A 224 -5.44 18.63 33.91
C SER A 224 -5.22 17.39 34.76
N ALA A 225 -5.38 17.49 36.05
CA ALA A 225 -5.26 16.34 36.97
C ALA A 225 -6.21 15.21 36.58
N GLU A 226 -7.44 15.54 36.19
CA GLU A 226 -8.42 14.58 35.70
C GLU A 226 -7.98 13.93 34.38
N GLY A 227 -7.53 14.73 33.38
CA GLY A 227 -7.02 14.24 32.11
C GLY A 227 -5.83 13.30 32.27
N LYS A 228 -4.91 13.61 33.19
CA LYS A 228 -3.80 12.73 33.56
C LYS A 228 -4.27 11.40 34.12
N ALA A 229 -5.24 11.42 35.03
CA ALA A 229 -5.80 10.21 35.64
C ALA A 229 -6.51 9.33 34.60
N GLN A 230 -7.23 9.94 33.67
CA GLN A 230 -7.92 9.24 32.57
C GLN A 230 -6.92 8.63 31.60
N LEU A 231 -5.91 9.40 31.16
CA LEU A 231 -4.88 8.90 30.24
C LEU A 231 -4.10 7.73 30.84
N LEU A 232 -3.71 7.82 32.12
CA LEU A 232 -3.01 6.75 32.79
C LEU A 232 -3.86 5.47 32.90
N ARG A 233 -5.16 5.61 33.09
CA ARG A 233 -6.08 4.49 33.12
C ARG A 233 -6.17 3.80 31.75
N VAL A 234 -6.20 4.57 30.65
CA VAL A 234 -6.18 4.03 29.29
C VAL A 234 -4.89 3.27 29.02
N LEU A 235 -3.75 3.83 29.37
CA LEU A 235 -2.44 3.20 29.14
C LEU A 235 -2.29 1.89 29.92
N LYS A 236 -2.81 1.82 31.15
CA LYS A 236 -2.71 0.62 32.01
C LYS A 236 -3.75 -0.45 31.70
N GLY A 237 -4.91 -0.08 31.22
CA GLY A 237 -6.05 -0.98 31.08
C GLY A 237 -6.45 -1.36 29.66
N GLY A 238 -5.87 -0.70 28.66
CA GLY A 238 -6.29 -0.82 27.28
C GLY A 238 -7.71 -0.26 27.03
N LEU A 239 -8.11 -0.26 25.76
CA LEU A 239 -9.42 0.27 25.31
C LEU A 239 -10.62 -0.49 25.91
N HIS A 240 -10.46 -1.75 26.30
CA HIS A 240 -11.50 -2.57 26.94
C HIS A 240 -12.04 -1.97 28.27
N GLN A 241 -11.26 -1.12 28.94
CA GLN A 241 -11.72 -0.48 30.17
C GLN A 241 -12.57 0.79 29.93
N LEU A 242 -12.65 1.26 28.70
CA LEU A 242 -13.46 2.41 28.32
C LEU A 242 -14.88 2.02 27.87
N GLY A 243 -15.18 0.74 27.73
CA GLY A 243 -16.48 0.26 27.27
C GLY A 243 -16.73 0.57 25.79
N ILE A 244 -15.64 0.74 25.00
CA ILE A 244 -15.66 0.98 23.56
C ILE A 244 -15.16 -0.28 22.85
#